data_4d8070525ffc7cfbde0de989250b23d4
#
_entry.id   4d8070525ffc7cfbde0de989250b23d4
#
_cell.length_a   1.000
_cell.length_b   1.000
_cell.length_c   1.000
_cell.angle_alpha   90.00
_cell.angle_beta   90.00
_cell.angle_gamma   90.00
#
_symmetry.space_group_name_H-M   'P 1'
#
loop_
_entity.id
_entity.type
_entity.pdbx_description
1 polymer ?
#
loop_
_entity_poly.entity_id
_entity_poly.type
_entity_poly.pdbx_seq_one_letter_code
_entity_poly.pdbx_strand_id
1 'polypeptide(L)'
;MSCSLEALTGFLLEPSQDESPDPXXXXXXXXXXXXXXXXXXXXXXXXXXXXXXXXXHSQVSFWNQVRMSLQTLPRLLNLAAVSLLRDEALAIAALEYLPIELFPPLFMEAFCGSRSETLKAMVYAWPFVRLPLGGLMQKPHLGTLQAVLDGLDILLAQKNHSKRCKLRVLDLRNTGQDFWKMWSGSSVHVSSSSSMTPVAEVRSRTEQPLAPLEVFIELHFKESVIDDFLIYLMRWVEQRKASIHLCSNKLKIASTPLENIMQVLGIVQLDCIQEVEVNCIWHLSTLAMFAPFLGQMSNIQRLYLSHIHGLAFEEEEEYHXAVQITSQFRRLHHLRDLYLETPSFLEGCLNQMLRCLMTPLENLAITHSLLTDSDLTHLSQCPSISQLKGLDLTGDLLTYSNAERLSVLLEKVAGTLEKLDLNMCGIRDFHLEAILPALSHCSQLKYFSMCGNLLSMAIMEKMLRHTSALPSLNKELYPVPQESLLSRGIRRPQRLAQCRAELFEILKDLGRPRTIWISSISCPQCEGHAFSHPEPIIYQGNILA
;
A
#
# COMPACT_ATOMS: atom_id res chain seq x y z
N MET A 1 -26.89 -5.88 39.20
CA MET A 1 -26.38 -4.86 38.27
C MET A 1 -27.25 -4.70 37.02
N SER A 2 -27.97 -5.74 36.61
CA SER A 2 -28.91 -5.69 35.47
C SER A 2 -30.13 -4.79 35.73
N CYS A 3 -30.70 -4.83 36.95
CA CYS A 3 -31.90 -4.06 37.31
C CYS A 3 -31.67 -2.55 37.42
N SER A 4 -30.43 -2.11 37.67
CA SER A 4 -30.13 -0.68 37.84
C SER A 4 -29.96 0.07 36.51
N LEU A 5 -29.59 -0.68 35.46
CA LEU A 5 -29.45 -0.11 34.12
C LEU A 5 -30.80 0.06 33.41
N GLU A 6 -31.75 -0.87 33.67
CA GLU A 6 -33.09 -0.78 33.11
C GLU A 6 -33.89 0.37 33.77
N ALA A 7 -33.62 0.64 35.05
CA ALA A 7 -34.26 1.76 35.77
C ALA A 7 -33.74 3.12 35.26
N LEU A 8 -32.46 3.20 34.88
CA LEU A 8 -31.86 4.43 34.34
C LEU A 8 -32.27 4.71 32.89
N THR A 9 -32.47 3.67 32.09
CA THR A 9 -32.96 3.82 30.73
C THR A 9 -34.46 4.12 30.70
N GLY A 10 -35.24 3.60 31.68
CA GLY A 10 -36.67 3.91 31.81
C GLY A 10 -36.97 5.34 32.21
N PHE A 11 -36.06 5.97 32.97
CA PHE A 11 -36.25 7.37 33.43
C PHE A 11 -35.94 8.39 32.33
N LEU A 12 -35.20 7.98 31.29
CA LEU A 12 -34.79 8.88 30.20
C LEU A 12 -35.72 8.83 28.98
N LEU A 13 -36.73 7.90 28.97
CA LEU A 13 -37.49 7.61 27.77
C LEU A 13 -39.02 7.64 27.92
N GLU A 14 -39.59 8.16 29.04
CA GLU A 14 -41.04 8.37 29.09
C GLU A 14 -41.38 9.77 28.58
N PRO A 15 -41.99 9.90 27.40
CA PRO A 15 -42.46 11.21 26.95
C PRO A 15 -43.73 11.60 27.73
N SER A 16 -43.72 12.73 28.37
CA SER A 16 -44.93 13.39 28.77
C SER A 16 -45.66 13.83 27.48
N GLN A 17 -46.92 13.52 27.41
CA GLN A 17 -47.72 13.53 26.19
C GLN A 17 -48.05 14.91 25.58
N ASP A 18 -47.39 16.01 25.92
CA ASP A 18 -47.84 17.30 25.39
C ASP A 18 -46.79 18.40 25.12
N GLU A 19 -45.52 18.09 25.04
CA GLU A 19 -44.56 19.13 24.61
C GLU A 19 -43.41 18.52 23.79
N SER A 20 -43.04 19.21 22.72
CA SER A 20 -41.83 18.90 21.97
C SER A 20 -40.62 18.92 22.91
N PRO A 21 -39.76 17.92 22.93
CA PRO A 21 -38.64 17.86 23.87
C PRO A 21 -37.71 19.05 23.66
N ASP A 22 -37.55 19.83 24.73
CA ASP A 22 -36.59 20.94 24.76
C ASP A 22 -35.17 20.38 24.42
N PRO A 23 -34.59 20.96 23.47
CA PRO A 23 -33.22 20.57 23.11
C PRO A 23 -32.26 20.53 24.28
N UNK A 24 -32.51 21.08 25.16
CA UNK A 24 -31.79 21.07 26.39
C UNK A 24 -32.01 19.84 27.18
N UNK A 25 -32.92 19.43 27.02
CA UNK A 25 -33.16 18.21 27.67
C UNK A 25 -32.39 17.09 27.04
N UNK A 26 -32.21 17.27 26.01
CA UNK A 26 -31.42 16.31 25.36
C UNK A 26 -29.95 16.40 25.70
N UNK A 27 -29.66 17.39 25.88
CA UNK A 27 -28.34 17.63 26.30
C UNK A 27 -28.17 17.26 27.72
N UNK A 28 -29.11 17.45 28.28
CA UNK A 28 -29.07 17.05 29.63
C UNK A 28 -29.12 15.57 29.75
N UNK A 29 -29.70 15.19 29.03
CA UNK A 29 -29.73 13.77 28.98
C UNK A 29 -28.39 13.19 28.55
N UNK A 30 -27.91 13.81 27.78
CA UNK A 30 -26.63 13.38 27.34
C UNK A 30 -25.60 13.67 28.39
N UNK A 31 -25.84 14.57 28.95
CA UNK A 31 -24.99 14.89 30.03
C UNK A 31 -25.26 13.99 31.18
N UNK A 32 -26.30 13.77 31.26
CA UNK A 32 -26.60 12.84 32.29
C UNK A 32 -26.12 11.47 31.94
N UNK A 33 -26.18 11.29 30.88
CA UNK A 33 -25.65 10.05 30.44
C UNK A 33 -24.15 10.00 30.59
N UNK A 34 -23.71 10.94 30.32
CA UNK A 34 -22.32 11.06 30.49
C UNK A 34 -21.95 11.07 31.94
N UNK A 35 -22.75 11.57 32.54
CA UNK A 35 -22.53 11.57 33.96
C UNK A 35 -22.81 10.21 34.50
N UNK A 36 -23.65 9.78 34.04
CA UNK A 36 -23.92 8.45 34.45
C UNK A 36 -22.82 7.53 34.00
N UNK A 37 -22.41 7.83 32.99
CA UNK A 37 -21.34 7.07 32.52
C UNK A 37 -20.10 7.27 33.34
N UNK A 38 -20.03 8.28 33.66
CA UNK A 38 -18.98 8.60 34.54
C UNK A 38 -19.17 8.00 35.86
N UNK A 39 -20.25 8.02 36.15
CA UNK A 39 -20.52 7.42 37.40
C UNK A 39 -20.45 5.94 37.29
N UNK A 40 -20.79 5.61 36.33
CA UNK A 40 -20.67 4.20 36.13
C UNK A 40 -19.23 3.77 36.00
N UNK A 41 -18.62 4.54 35.45
CA UNK A 41 -17.24 4.27 35.34
C UNK A 41 -16.57 4.36 36.64
N UNK A 42 -17.11 5.18 37.30
CA UNK A 42 -16.59 5.27 38.62
C UNK A 42 -17.06 4.13 39.42
N UNK A 43 -18.05 3.85 39.21
CA UNK A 43 -18.52 2.71 39.91
C UNK A 43 -17.85 1.45 39.44
N UNK A 44 -17.62 1.48 38.36
CA UNK A 44 -16.89 0.37 37.85
C UNK A 44 -15.48 0.34 38.35
N UNK A 45 -15.07 1.36 38.41
CA UNK A 45 -13.79 1.52 38.95
C UNK A 45 -13.76 1.20 40.39
N UNK A 46 -14.74 1.53 40.90
CA UNK A 46 -14.85 1.24 42.31
C UNK A 46 -15.14 -0.21 42.50
N UNK A 47 -15.71 -0.64 41.70
CA UNK A 47 -15.97 -2.02 41.78
C UNK A 47 -14.72 -2.82 41.47
N UNK A 48 -14.05 -2.32 40.69
CA UNK A 48 -12.84 -2.95 40.36
C UNK A 48 -11.84 -2.80 41.45
N UNK A 49 -11.99 -1.85 42.02
CA UNK A 49 -11.18 -1.63 43.16
C UNK A 49 -11.60 -2.46 44.32
N UNK A 50 -12.64 -2.63 44.37
CA UNK A 50 -13.12 -3.46 45.41
C UNK A 50 -12.87 -4.92 45.13
N UNK A 51 -12.80 -5.16 44.03
CA UNK A 51 -12.54 -6.52 43.65
C UNK A 51 -11.06 -6.87 43.82
N UNK A 52 -10.39 -5.97 43.65
CA UNK A 52 -8.99 -6.16 43.80
C UNK A 52 -8.59 -6.35 45.23
N UNK A 53 -9.36 -5.98 45.97
CA UNK A 53 -9.05 -6.16 47.35
C UNK A 53 -9.40 -7.51 47.87
N UNK A 54 -10.02 -8.16 47.18
CA UNK A 54 -10.38 -9.44 47.76
C UNK A 54 -9.55 -10.56 47.26
N UNK A 55 -8.74 -10.49 46.30
CA UNK A 55 -8.23 -11.74 46.01
C UNK A 55 -6.73 -11.83 46.02
N UNK A 56 -6.20 -12.08 46.85
CA UNK A 56 -4.83 -12.36 46.94
C UNK A 56 -4.40 -13.75 46.61
N HIS A 57 -4.99 -14.79 46.06
CA HIS A 57 -4.39 -16.11 45.80
C HIS A 57 -4.74 -16.75 44.42
N SER A 58 -4.92 -15.97 43.39
CA SER A 58 -4.83 -16.48 42.00
C SER A 58 -4.88 -15.32 41.02
N GLN A 59 -3.93 -14.44 41.10
CA GLN A 59 -3.95 -13.21 40.32
C GLN A 59 -3.91 -13.43 38.78
N VAL A 60 -3.16 -14.40 38.29
CA VAL A 60 -2.97 -14.56 36.82
C VAL A 60 -4.24 -15.09 36.13
N SER A 61 -4.89 -16.07 36.76
CA SER A 61 -6.11 -16.67 36.22
C SER A 61 -7.29 -15.69 36.28
N PHE A 62 -7.40 -14.96 37.38
CA PHE A 62 -8.46 -13.96 37.58
C PHE A 62 -8.33 -12.80 36.58
N TRP A 63 -7.13 -12.25 36.40
CA TRP A 63 -6.90 -11.15 35.46
C TRP A 63 -7.14 -11.58 33.99
N ASN A 64 -6.78 -12.81 33.65
CA ASN A 64 -7.10 -13.34 32.31
C ASN A 64 -8.61 -13.51 32.12
N GLN A 65 -9.32 -13.96 33.15
CA GLN A 65 -10.78 -14.12 33.09
C GLN A 65 -11.50 -12.77 33.07
N VAL A 66 -11.01 -11.80 33.84
CA VAL A 66 -11.51 -10.42 33.83
C VAL A 66 -11.21 -9.75 32.47
N ARG A 67 -10.02 -10.00 31.92
CA ARG A 67 -9.64 -9.49 30.60
C ARG A 67 -10.53 -10.07 29.50
N MET A 68 -10.84 -11.36 29.57
CA MET A 68 -11.75 -12.03 28.63
C MET A 68 -13.18 -11.50 28.78
N SER A 69 -13.65 -11.26 30.00
CA SER A 69 -15.00 -10.74 30.22
C SER A 69 -15.14 -9.26 29.87
N LEU A 70 -14.05 -8.47 29.98
CA LEU A 70 -14.03 -7.07 29.54
C LEU A 70 -14.06 -6.93 28.01
N GLN A 71 -13.57 -7.95 27.29
CA GLN A 71 -13.64 -7.98 25.84
C GLN A 71 -15.03 -8.26 25.29
N THR A 72 -15.91 -8.83 26.11
CA THR A 72 -17.28 -9.20 25.69
C THR A 72 -18.35 -8.22 26.14
N LEU A 73 -18.01 -7.27 27.04
CA LEU A 73 -18.98 -6.25 27.50
C LEU A 73 -18.99 -5.06 26.54
N PRO A 74 -20.15 -4.70 25.99
CA PRO A 74 -20.24 -3.48 25.16
C PRO A 74 -19.84 -2.25 25.99
N ARG A 75 -19.11 -1.33 25.36
CA ARG A 75 -18.79 -0.06 26.01
C ARG A 75 -20.07 0.74 26.26
N LEU A 76 -20.06 1.55 27.31
CA LEU A 76 -21.18 2.45 27.61
C LEU A 76 -21.53 3.35 26.43
N LEU A 77 -20.51 3.76 25.65
CA LEU A 77 -20.72 4.56 24.44
C LEU A 77 -21.55 3.81 23.40
N ASN A 78 -21.27 2.50 23.23
CA ASN A 78 -22.02 1.67 22.28
C ASN A 78 -23.47 1.47 22.76
N LEU A 79 -23.65 1.21 24.05
CA LEU A 79 -25.00 1.08 24.63
C LEU A 79 -25.80 2.37 24.49
N ALA A 80 -25.14 3.50 24.69
CA ALA A 80 -25.77 4.83 24.53
C ALA A 80 -26.16 5.05 23.05
N ALA A 81 -25.31 4.69 22.12
CA ALA A 81 -25.60 4.81 20.68
C ALA A 81 -26.78 3.92 20.28
N VAL A 82 -26.81 2.66 20.72
CA VAL A 82 -27.93 1.73 20.47
C VAL A 82 -29.23 2.27 21.04
N SER A 83 -29.19 2.77 22.30
CA SER A 83 -30.36 3.31 22.97
C SER A 83 -30.91 4.55 22.24
N LEU A 84 -30.00 5.44 21.81
CA LEU A 84 -30.38 6.65 21.08
C LEU A 84 -31.05 6.33 19.75
N LEU A 85 -30.55 5.30 19.04
CA LEU A 85 -31.08 4.88 17.73
C LEU A 85 -32.43 4.16 17.80
N ARG A 86 -32.93 3.85 18.98
CA ARG A 86 -34.29 3.31 19.11
C ARG A 86 -35.33 4.32 18.62
N ASP A 87 -35.03 5.61 18.79
CA ASP A 87 -35.83 6.69 18.22
C ASP A 87 -34.94 7.49 17.25
N GLU A 88 -35.06 7.20 15.96
CA GLU A 88 -34.25 7.83 14.93
C GLU A 88 -34.44 9.34 14.85
N ALA A 89 -35.66 9.84 15.04
CA ALA A 89 -35.95 11.26 15.01
C ALA A 89 -35.27 11.98 16.18
N LEU A 90 -35.29 11.36 17.36
CA LEU A 90 -34.59 11.90 18.53
C LEU A 90 -33.06 11.88 18.31
N ALA A 91 -32.54 10.80 17.74
CA ALA A 91 -31.10 10.69 17.43
C ALA A 91 -30.64 11.82 16.50
N ILE A 92 -31.39 12.07 15.44
CA ILE A 92 -31.09 13.14 14.48
C ILE A 92 -31.17 14.52 15.16
N ALA A 93 -32.20 14.78 15.95
CA ALA A 93 -32.37 16.04 16.67
C ALA A 93 -31.25 16.29 17.69
N ALA A 94 -30.73 15.23 18.29
CA ALA A 94 -29.68 15.32 19.31
C ALA A 94 -28.30 15.63 18.75
N LEU A 95 -28.06 15.45 17.44
CA LEU A 95 -26.70 15.56 16.83
C LEU A 95 -26.04 16.93 17.12
N GLU A 96 -26.83 18.00 17.25
CA GLU A 96 -26.31 19.33 17.54
C GLU A 96 -25.66 19.42 18.93
N TYR A 97 -26.06 18.56 19.84
CA TYR A 97 -25.69 18.65 21.26
C TYR A 97 -24.85 17.47 21.76
N LEU A 98 -24.79 16.37 21.00
CA LEU A 98 -24.07 15.16 21.41
C LEU A 98 -22.56 15.42 21.57
N PRO A 99 -21.93 14.81 22.59
CA PRO A 99 -20.46 14.79 22.64
C PRO A 99 -19.87 14.20 21.37
N ILE A 100 -18.75 14.75 20.92
CA ILE A 100 -18.11 14.31 19.66
C ILE A 100 -17.68 12.84 19.72
N GLU A 101 -17.40 12.34 20.93
CA GLU A 101 -17.00 10.96 21.17
C GLU A 101 -18.12 9.96 20.87
N LEU A 102 -19.38 10.42 20.87
CA LEU A 102 -20.52 9.56 20.53
C LEU A 102 -20.73 9.43 19.02
N PHE A 103 -20.15 10.31 18.20
CA PHE A 103 -20.34 10.27 16.75
C PHE A 103 -19.85 8.97 16.12
N PRO A 104 -18.60 8.49 16.36
CA PRO A 104 -18.16 7.25 15.73
C PRO A 104 -18.96 6.02 16.17
N PRO A 105 -19.24 5.78 17.47
CA PRO A 105 -20.11 4.65 17.84
C PRO A 105 -21.52 4.75 17.24
N LEU A 106 -22.11 5.93 17.25
CA LEU A 106 -23.45 6.14 16.68
C LEU A 106 -23.44 5.88 15.16
N PHE A 107 -22.39 6.32 14.47
CA PHE A 107 -22.25 6.09 13.03
C PHE A 107 -22.12 4.58 12.73
N MET A 108 -21.30 3.86 13.50
CA MET A 108 -21.14 2.42 13.35
C MET A 108 -22.48 1.68 13.54
N GLU A 109 -23.25 2.05 14.57
CA GLU A 109 -24.56 1.44 14.83
C GLU A 109 -25.57 1.78 13.74
N ALA A 110 -25.59 3.03 13.27
CA ALA A 110 -26.45 3.44 12.16
C ALA A 110 -26.09 2.70 10.87
N PHE A 111 -24.80 2.49 10.63
CA PHE A 111 -24.30 1.71 9.49
C PHE A 111 -24.75 0.26 9.59
N CYS A 112 -24.57 -0.39 10.74
CA CYS A 112 -24.96 -1.78 10.95
C CYS A 112 -26.49 -1.96 10.82
N GLY A 113 -27.26 -0.97 11.29
CA GLY A 113 -28.72 -0.98 11.23
C GLY A 113 -29.29 -0.45 9.92
N SER A 114 -28.45 -0.09 8.96
CA SER A 114 -28.86 0.50 7.66
C SER A 114 -29.78 1.73 7.82
N ARG A 115 -29.47 2.56 8.83
CA ARG A 115 -30.26 3.76 9.17
C ARG A 115 -29.85 4.93 8.24
N SER A 116 -30.41 4.96 7.04
CA SER A 116 -30.01 5.91 6.00
C SER A 116 -30.23 7.37 6.42
N GLU A 117 -31.35 7.70 7.07
CA GLU A 117 -31.65 9.07 7.47
C GLU A 117 -30.69 9.55 8.58
N THR A 118 -30.35 8.66 9.53
CA THR A 118 -29.36 8.98 10.56
C THR A 118 -27.97 9.20 9.93
N LEU A 119 -27.54 8.31 9.02
CA LEU A 119 -26.24 8.46 8.34
C LEU A 119 -26.15 9.78 7.58
N LYS A 120 -27.22 10.13 6.86
CA LYS A 120 -27.33 11.39 6.11
C LYS A 120 -27.17 12.60 7.04
N ALA A 121 -27.90 12.61 8.16
CA ALA A 121 -27.85 13.70 9.14
C ALA A 121 -26.47 13.78 9.80
N MET A 122 -25.84 12.64 10.10
CA MET A 122 -24.53 12.59 10.73
C MET A 122 -23.42 13.13 9.83
N VAL A 123 -23.49 12.89 8.53
CA VAL A 123 -22.55 13.46 7.55
C VAL A 123 -22.63 15.00 7.59
N TYR A 124 -23.84 15.54 7.63
CA TYR A 124 -24.07 16.97 7.68
C TYR A 124 -23.52 17.62 8.96
N ALA A 125 -23.46 16.86 10.06
CA ALA A 125 -22.99 17.34 11.37
C ALA A 125 -21.63 16.74 11.78
N TRP A 126 -20.91 16.07 10.86
CA TRP A 126 -19.70 15.30 11.17
C TRP A 126 -18.61 16.20 11.78
N PRO A 127 -18.17 15.93 13.02
CA PRO A 127 -17.30 16.86 13.74
C PRO A 127 -15.80 16.65 13.49
N PHE A 128 -15.43 15.75 12.57
CA PHE A 128 -14.03 15.48 12.21
C PHE A 128 -13.76 15.91 10.77
N VAL A 129 -12.51 16.21 10.46
CA VAL A 129 -12.10 16.63 9.12
C VAL A 129 -12.29 15.50 8.10
N ARG A 130 -12.07 14.25 8.51
CA ARG A 130 -12.13 13.07 7.64
C ARG A 130 -13.20 12.11 8.11
N LEU A 131 -13.97 11.58 7.17
CA LEU A 131 -14.89 10.44 7.40
C LEU A 131 -14.29 9.22 6.68
N PRO A 132 -13.64 8.29 7.44
CA PRO A 132 -13.00 7.11 6.82
C PRO A 132 -14.00 5.97 6.59
N LEU A 133 -14.96 6.21 5.72
CA LEU A 133 -16.09 5.31 5.46
C LEU A 133 -15.62 3.96 4.90
N GLY A 134 -14.59 3.95 4.04
CA GLY A 134 -14.07 2.71 3.46
C GLY A 134 -13.48 1.75 4.48
N GLY A 135 -12.95 2.27 5.57
CA GLY A 135 -12.42 1.45 6.67
C GLY A 135 -13.51 0.77 7.49
N LEU A 136 -14.73 1.28 7.44
CA LEU A 136 -15.90 0.67 8.10
C LEU A 136 -16.55 -0.38 7.22
N MET A 137 -16.54 -0.20 5.91
CA MET A 137 -17.13 -1.12 4.93
C MET A 137 -16.10 -2.17 4.52
N GLN A 138 -16.28 -3.44 4.88
CA GLN A 138 -15.42 -4.53 4.40
C GLN A 138 -15.60 -4.77 2.90
N LYS A 139 -16.82 -4.56 2.41
CA LYS A 139 -17.17 -4.60 0.99
C LYS A 139 -17.95 -3.34 0.64
N PRO A 140 -17.79 -2.80 -0.58
CA PRO A 140 -18.57 -1.64 -1.00
C PRO A 140 -20.07 -1.87 -0.81
N HIS A 141 -20.73 -0.97 -0.11
CA HIS A 141 -22.17 -1.05 0.16
C HIS A 141 -22.84 0.18 -0.44
N LEU A 142 -23.58 -0.04 -1.53
CA LEU A 142 -24.16 1.04 -2.33
C LEU A 142 -25.16 1.88 -1.55
N GLY A 143 -26.00 1.24 -0.70
CA GLY A 143 -26.99 1.96 0.10
C GLY A 143 -26.37 2.94 1.09
N THR A 144 -25.26 2.54 1.73
CA THR A 144 -24.50 3.43 2.63
C THR A 144 -23.89 4.59 1.86
N LEU A 145 -23.31 4.30 0.69
CA LEU A 145 -22.73 5.35 -0.16
C LEU A 145 -23.80 6.36 -0.56
N GLN A 146 -24.98 5.90 -0.98
CA GLN A 146 -26.09 6.77 -1.37
C GLN A 146 -26.50 7.69 -0.22
N ALA A 147 -26.63 7.15 1.00
CA ALA A 147 -27.00 7.93 2.19
C ALA A 147 -25.94 8.99 2.51
N VAL A 148 -24.66 8.62 2.45
CA VAL A 148 -23.56 9.55 2.73
C VAL A 148 -23.49 10.64 1.66
N LEU A 149 -23.62 10.30 0.40
CA LEU A 149 -23.61 11.28 -0.70
C LEU A 149 -24.82 12.21 -0.65
N ASP A 150 -25.98 11.71 -0.24
CA ASP A 150 -27.16 12.57 0.02
C ASP A 150 -26.87 13.58 1.13
N GLY A 151 -26.22 13.15 2.19
CA GLY A 151 -25.79 14.04 3.28
C GLY A 151 -24.81 15.10 2.80
N LEU A 152 -23.88 14.75 1.94
CA LEU A 152 -22.94 15.70 1.32
C LEU A 152 -23.68 16.69 0.42
N ASP A 153 -24.71 16.25 -0.30
CA ASP A 153 -25.52 17.16 -1.13
C ASP A 153 -26.20 18.24 -0.28
N ILE A 154 -26.71 17.85 0.89
CA ILE A 154 -27.31 18.82 1.83
C ILE A 154 -26.24 19.81 2.31
N LEU A 155 -25.04 19.28 2.63
CA LEU A 155 -23.91 20.10 3.08
C LEU A 155 -23.47 21.11 2.01
N LEU A 156 -23.40 20.68 0.75
CA LEU A 156 -22.98 21.53 -0.38
C LEU A 156 -24.03 22.56 -0.78
N ALA A 157 -25.32 22.24 -0.59
CA ALA A 157 -26.43 23.12 -0.96
C ALA A 157 -26.63 24.27 0.01
N GLN A 158 -26.22 24.12 1.26
CA GLN A 158 -26.48 25.13 2.30
C GLN A 158 -25.33 26.15 2.38
N LYS A 159 -25.69 27.44 2.29
CA LYS A 159 -24.73 28.54 2.47
C LYS A 159 -24.25 28.67 3.91
N ASN A 160 -25.11 28.28 4.87
CA ASN A 160 -24.79 28.31 6.29
C ASN A 160 -24.59 26.86 6.79
N HIS A 161 -23.34 26.47 6.96
CA HIS A 161 -23.01 25.15 7.47
C HIS A 161 -23.34 25.02 8.95
N SER A 162 -23.69 23.80 9.39
CA SER A 162 -23.72 23.48 10.80
C SER A 162 -22.41 23.93 11.46
N LYS A 163 -22.51 24.61 12.60
CA LYS A 163 -21.32 25.08 13.34
C LYS A 163 -20.41 23.94 13.76
N ARG A 164 -20.92 22.71 13.78
CA ARG A 164 -20.21 21.52 14.21
C ARG A 164 -19.50 20.80 13.05
N CYS A 165 -19.96 20.99 11.83
CA CYS A 165 -19.43 20.24 10.69
C CYS A 165 -18.02 20.70 10.34
N LYS A 166 -17.07 19.75 10.41
CA LYS A 166 -15.67 19.98 10.03
C LYS A 166 -15.26 19.14 8.81
N LEU A 167 -16.20 18.39 8.22
CA LEU A 167 -15.92 17.44 7.15
C LEU A 167 -15.32 18.11 5.90
N ARG A 168 -14.15 17.63 5.47
CA ARG A 168 -13.44 18.08 4.27
C ARG A 168 -13.04 16.91 3.38
N VAL A 169 -12.94 15.71 3.95
CA VAL A 169 -12.42 14.52 3.25
C VAL A 169 -13.34 13.33 3.50
N LEU A 170 -13.94 12.81 2.43
CA LEU A 170 -14.61 11.50 2.45
C LEU A 170 -13.64 10.46 1.93
N ASP A 171 -13.22 9.53 2.78
CA ASP A 171 -12.23 8.52 2.44
C ASP A 171 -12.93 7.16 2.25
N LEU A 172 -13.03 6.74 0.99
CA LEU A 172 -13.68 5.47 0.62
C LEU A 172 -12.67 4.32 0.44
N ARG A 173 -11.38 4.57 0.68
CA ARG A 173 -10.34 3.55 0.58
C ARG A 173 -10.45 2.57 1.75
N ASN A 174 -10.00 1.33 1.54
CA ASN A 174 -9.97 0.32 2.61
C ASN A 174 -8.83 0.59 3.59
N THR A 175 -8.89 1.74 4.22
CA THR A 175 -7.92 2.24 5.22
C THR A 175 -8.71 2.86 6.38
N GLY A 176 -8.02 3.24 7.44
CA GLY A 176 -8.65 3.92 8.56
C GLY A 176 -9.41 3.00 9.51
N GLN A 177 -9.16 1.68 9.45
CA GLN A 177 -9.76 0.72 10.38
C GLN A 177 -9.43 1.05 11.83
N ASP A 178 -8.27 1.61 12.10
CA ASP A 178 -7.83 1.96 13.45
C ASP A 178 -8.67 3.09 14.06
N PHE A 179 -9.16 4.02 13.22
CA PHE A 179 -10.11 5.04 13.68
C PHE A 179 -11.36 4.37 14.30
N TRP A 180 -11.96 3.41 13.57
CA TRP A 180 -13.18 2.74 14.05
C TRP A 180 -12.89 1.79 15.22
N LYS A 181 -11.77 1.08 15.20
CA LYS A 181 -11.35 0.16 16.29
C LYS A 181 -11.15 0.90 17.61
N MET A 182 -10.59 2.10 17.55
CA MET A 182 -10.39 2.94 18.74
C MET A 182 -11.72 3.20 19.46
N TRP A 183 -12.81 3.33 18.71
CA TRP A 183 -14.13 3.59 19.26
C TRP A 183 -14.94 2.32 19.56
N SER A 184 -14.55 1.16 19.01
CA SER A 184 -15.29 -0.10 19.17
C SER A 184 -14.94 -0.88 20.44
N GLY A 185 -13.92 -0.47 21.17
CA GLY A 185 -13.53 -1.14 22.41
C GLY A 185 -12.50 -2.25 22.26
N SER A 186 -12.08 -2.56 21.06
CA SER A 186 -11.00 -3.51 20.83
C SER A 186 -9.68 -2.87 21.28
N SER A 187 -8.97 -3.52 22.22
CA SER A 187 -7.68 -3.05 22.66
C SER A 187 -6.65 -3.28 21.55
N VAL A 188 -6.35 -2.24 20.83
CA VAL A 188 -5.26 -2.28 19.84
C VAL A 188 -3.98 -1.92 20.59
N HIS A 189 -3.01 -2.81 20.55
CA HIS A 189 -1.63 -2.42 20.87
C HIS A 189 -1.19 -1.44 19.78
N VAL A 190 -1.21 -0.17 20.14
CA VAL A 190 -0.74 0.88 19.25
C VAL A 190 0.78 0.76 19.17
N SER A 191 1.24 0.07 18.13
CA SER A 191 2.62 0.27 17.71
C SER A 191 2.66 1.66 17.07
N SER A 192 3.35 2.53 17.75
CA SER A 192 3.47 3.94 17.45
C SER A 192 4.00 4.19 16.05
N SER A 193 3.19 4.69 15.15
CA SER A 193 3.61 5.70 14.18
C SER A 193 2.50 6.07 13.19
N SER A 194 1.65 6.93 13.62
CA SER A 194 1.04 7.96 12.77
C SER A 194 0.41 8.98 13.71
N SER A 195 1.12 10.05 13.87
CA SER A 195 0.66 11.18 14.67
C SER A 195 -0.56 11.81 14.02
N MET A 196 -1.72 11.46 14.52
CA MET A 196 -2.91 12.31 14.35
C MET A 196 -2.78 13.44 15.36
N THR A 197 -1.86 14.35 15.10
CA THR A 197 -1.80 15.59 15.86
C THR A 197 -3.07 16.40 15.57
N PRO A 198 -3.75 16.90 16.59
CA PRO A 198 -4.78 17.90 16.34
C PRO A 198 -4.09 19.13 15.75
N VAL A 199 -4.43 19.45 14.53
CA VAL A 199 -3.94 20.67 13.89
C VAL A 199 -4.48 21.86 14.70
N ALA A 200 -3.57 22.61 15.27
CA ALA A 200 -3.91 23.80 16.03
C ALA A 200 -4.74 24.77 15.17
N GLU A 201 -5.79 25.27 15.76
CA GLU A 201 -6.68 26.25 15.14
C GLU A 201 -5.91 27.50 14.71
N VAL A 202 -5.71 27.65 13.41
CA VAL A 202 -5.33 28.94 12.88
C VAL A 202 -6.64 29.69 12.57
N ARG A 203 -6.99 30.59 13.45
CA ARG A 203 -8.11 31.50 13.24
C ARG A 203 -7.72 32.53 12.20
N SER A 204 -8.14 32.34 10.97
CA SER A 204 -8.21 33.48 10.06
C SER A 204 -9.62 33.54 9.46
N ARG A 205 -10.36 34.53 9.94
CA ARG A 205 -11.63 34.92 9.36
C ARG A 205 -11.35 35.70 8.09
N THR A 206 -11.24 35.03 6.98
CA THR A 206 -11.41 35.63 5.68
C THR A 206 -12.41 34.77 4.92
N GLU A 207 -13.42 35.39 4.37
CA GLU A 207 -14.42 34.77 3.52
C GLU A 207 -13.76 34.31 2.21
N GLN A 208 -12.94 33.26 2.28
CA GLN A 208 -12.45 32.60 1.07
C GLN A 208 -13.51 31.60 0.61
N PRO A 209 -13.69 31.41 -0.70
CA PRO A 209 -14.57 30.35 -1.19
C PRO A 209 -14.11 29.02 -0.60
N LEU A 210 -15.07 28.25 -0.10
CA LEU A 210 -14.80 26.96 0.53
C LEU A 210 -14.00 26.08 -0.44
N ALA A 211 -12.89 25.56 0.02
CA ALA A 211 -12.08 24.61 -0.74
C ALA A 211 -12.95 23.39 -1.12
N PRO A 212 -12.78 22.83 -2.32
CA PRO A 212 -13.55 21.67 -2.72
C PRO A 212 -13.40 20.51 -1.73
N LEU A 213 -14.49 19.77 -1.51
CA LEU A 213 -14.47 18.57 -0.70
C LEU A 213 -13.72 17.47 -1.44
N GLU A 214 -12.81 16.80 -0.77
CA GLU A 214 -12.01 15.73 -1.37
C GLU A 214 -12.64 14.37 -1.10
N VAL A 215 -12.76 13.56 -2.14
CA VAL A 215 -13.22 12.16 -2.04
C VAL A 215 -12.07 11.27 -2.49
N PHE A 216 -11.57 10.42 -1.59
CA PHE A 216 -10.48 9.49 -1.89
C PHE A 216 -11.01 8.10 -2.17
N ILE A 217 -10.55 7.51 -3.27
CA ILE A 217 -10.91 6.16 -3.72
C ILE A 217 -9.66 5.34 -4.05
N GLU A 218 -9.84 4.03 -4.17
CA GLU A 218 -8.86 3.13 -4.76
C GLU A 218 -9.27 2.83 -6.20
N LEU A 219 -8.36 3.06 -7.15
CA LEU A 219 -8.57 2.73 -8.56
C LEU A 219 -7.88 1.39 -8.85
N HIS A 220 -8.64 0.30 -8.73
CA HIS A 220 -8.13 -1.03 -8.97
C HIS A 220 -9.04 -1.76 -9.94
N PHE A 221 -8.67 -1.76 -11.21
CA PHE A 221 -9.43 -2.29 -12.32
C PHE A 221 -9.06 -3.77 -12.56
N LYS A 222 -9.65 -4.67 -11.77
CA LYS A 222 -9.41 -6.11 -11.82
C LYS A 222 -10.34 -6.86 -12.76
N GLU A 223 -11.56 -6.37 -12.91
CA GLU A 223 -12.61 -7.05 -13.64
C GLU A 223 -12.89 -6.34 -14.97
N SER A 224 -13.49 -7.07 -15.90
CA SER A 224 -13.81 -6.52 -17.22
C SER A 224 -14.86 -5.40 -17.17
N VAL A 225 -15.64 -5.35 -16.08
CA VAL A 225 -16.74 -4.38 -15.93
C VAL A 225 -16.46 -3.54 -14.67
N ILE A 226 -16.76 -2.25 -14.77
CA ILE A 226 -16.69 -1.34 -13.61
C ILE A 226 -17.87 -1.64 -12.69
N ASP A 227 -17.63 -1.69 -11.37
CA ASP A 227 -18.68 -2.02 -10.41
C ASP A 227 -19.70 -0.88 -10.24
N ASP A 228 -20.90 -1.24 -9.79
CA ASP A 228 -22.01 -0.28 -9.63
C ASP A 228 -21.70 0.82 -8.61
N PHE A 229 -20.91 0.50 -7.59
CA PHE A 229 -20.48 1.46 -6.57
C PHE A 229 -19.66 2.59 -7.19
N LEU A 230 -18.67 2.24 -8.01
CA LEU A 230 -17.83 3.24 -8.69
C LEU A 230 -18.63 4.00 -9.75
N ILE A 231 -19.50 3.33 -10.50
CA ILE A 231 -20.36 3.99 -11.51
C ILE A 231 -21.23 5.05 -10.83
N TYR A 232 -21.88 4.70 -9.72
CA TYR A 232 -22.75 5.62 -8.98
C TYR A 232 -21.93 6.83 -8.47
N LEU A 233 -20.78 6.56 -7.87
CA LEU A 233 -19.90 7.62 -7.36
C LEU A 233 -19.46 8.58 -8.49
N MET A 234 -19.06 8.02 -9.63
CA MET A 234 -18.61 8.83 -10.78
C MET A 234 -19.72 9.74 -11.31
N ARG A 235 -20.94 9.21 -11.44
CA ARG A 235 -22.09 10.02 -11.89
C ARG A 235 -22.37 11.17 -10.92
N TRP A 236 -22.27 10.88 -9.63
CA TRP A 236 -22.49 11.89 -8.58
C TRP A 236 -21.40 12.97 -8.64
N VAL A 237 -20.14 12.59 -8.76
CA VAL A 237 -18.99 13.53 -8.85
C VAL A 237 -19.07 14.37 -10.13
N GLU A 238 -19.41 13.75 -11.26
CA GLU A 238 -19.49 14.42 -12.56
C GLU A 238 -20.44 15.62 -12.55
N GLN A 239 -21.55 15.49 -11.84
CA GLN A 239 -22.54 16.55 -11.69
C GLN A 239 -22.06 17.70 -10.75
N ARG A 240 -20.94 17.49 -10.02
CA ARG A 240 -20.46 18.40 -8.96
C ARG A 240 -18.99 18.73 -9.09
N LYS A 241 -18.46 18.78 -10.31
CA LYS A 241 -17.02 18.95 -10.59
C LYS A 241 -16.40 20.18 -9.92
N ALA A 242 -17.16 21.26 -9.75
CA ALA A 242 -16.67 22.49 -9.12
C ALA A 242 -16.53 22.37 -7.60
N SER A 243 -17.26 21.45 -6.97
CA SER A 243 -17.37 21.33 -5.51
C SER A 243 -16.69 20.09 -4.95
N ILE A 244 -16.38 19.10 -5.80
CA ILE A 244 -15.86 17.81 -5.39
C ILE A 244 -14.60 17.50 -6.18
N HIS A 245 -13.52 17.12 -5.47
CA HIS A 245 -12.30 16.59 -6.08
C HIS A 245 -12.22 15.10 -5.80
N LEU A 246 -12.32 14.28 -6.85
CA LEU A 246 -12.17 12.83 -6.76
C LEU A 246 -10.69 12.50 -6.92
N CYS A 247 -10.09 11.91 -5.88
CA CYS A 247 -8.64 11.69 -5.81
C CYS A 247 -8.33 10.21 -5.58
N SER A 248 -7.23 9.75 -6.16
CA SER A 248 -6.64 8.45 -5.86
C SER A 248 -5.13 8.56 -5.90
N ASN A 249 -4.46 7.92 -4.93
CA ASN A 249 -3.00 7.88 -4.90
C ASN A 249 -2.45 6.85 -5.87
N LYS A 250 -3.24 5.82 -6.19
CA LYS A 250 -2.74 4.66 -6.91
C LYS A 250 -3.76 4.20 -7.96
N LEU A 251 -3.26 3.92 -9.16
CA LEU A 251 -4.03 3.34 -10.26
C LEU A 251 -3.44 1.98 -10.60
N LYS A 252 -4.26 0.93 -10.48
CA LYS A 252 -3.90 -0.43 -10.89
C LYS A 252 -4.84 -0.91 -11.98
N ILE A 253 -4.27 -1.39 -13.08
CA ILE A 253 -5.01 -1.92 -14.22
C ILE A 253 -4.58 -3.37 -14.46
N ALA A 254 -5.53 -4.31 -14.39
CA ALA A 254 -5.26 -5.73 -14.59
C ALA A 254 -6.08 -6.36 -15.71
N SER A 255 -7.34 -5.98 -15.92
CA SER A 255 -8.15 -6.62 -16.98
C SER A 255 -9.26 -5.78 -17.56
N THR A 256 -9.52 -4.58 -17.06
CA THR A 256 -10.61 -3.74 -17.54
C THR A 256 -10.26 -3.12 -18.90
N PRO A 257 -11.20 -3.09 -19.87
CA PRO A 257 -10.95 -2.41 -21.14
C PRO A 257 -10.61 -0.93 -20.98
N LEU A 258 -9.70 -0.45 -21.83
CA LEU A 258 -9.19 0.92 -21.73
C LEU A 258 -10.29 1.98 -21.83
N GLU A 259 -11.31 1.74 -22.65
CA GLU A 259 -12.42 2.67 -22.84
C GLU A 259 -13.15 2.96 -21.53
N ASN A 260 -13.36 1.92 -20.72
CA ASN A 260 -13.98 2.05 -19.39
C ASN A 260 -13.07 2.82 -18.43
N ILE A 261 -11.77 2.52 -18.47
CA ILE A 261 -10.78 3.21 -17.63
C ILE A 261 -10.72 4.69 -17.97
N MET A 262 -10.74 5.03 -19.28
CA MET A 262 -10.68 6.42 -19.74
C MET A 262 -11.87 7.25 -19.24
N GLN A 263 -13.06 6.66 -19.15
CA GLN A 263 -14.24 7.32 -18.59
C GLN A 263 -14.00 7.72 -17.13
N VAL A 264 -13.41 6.82 -16.33
CA VAL A 264 -13.08 7.10 -14.93
C VAL A 264 -12.00 8.17 -14.83
N LEU A 265 -10.95 8.05 -15.64
CA LEU A 265 -9.81 8.99 -15.61
C LEU A 265 -10.22 10.40 -16.04
N GLY A 266 -11.29 10.54 -16.84
CA GLY A 266 -11.84 11.85 -17.22
C GLY A 266 -12.48 12.60 -16.05
N ILE A 267 -12.72 11.94 -14.93
CA ILE A 267 -13.40 12.53 -13.76
C ILE A 267 -12.42 12.71 -12.58
N VAL A 268 -11.42 11.83 -12.48
CA VAL A 268 -10.42 11.83 -11.39
C VAL A 268 -9.43 12.97 -11.57
N GLN A 269 -8.96 13.54 -10.45
CA GLN A 269 -7.85 14.51 -10.43
C GLN A 269 -6.55 13.74 -10.68
N LEU A 270 -6.05 13.79 -11.93
CA LEU A 270 -4.92 12.96 -12.36
C LEU A 270 -3.61 13.31 -11.63
N ASP A 271 -3.46 14.57 -11.21
CA ASP A 271 -2.28 15.00 -10.47
C ASP A 271 -2.22 14.46 -9.02
N CYS A 272 -3.28 13.85 -8.52
CA CYS A 272 -3.26 13.14 -7.22
C CYS A 272 -2.55 11.79 -7.29
N ILE A 273 -2.46 11.18 -8.48
CA ILE A 273 -1.95 9.82 -8.66
C ILE A 273 -0.42 9.83 -8.52
N GLN A 274 0.08 8.98 -7.62
CA GLN A 274 1.52 8.84 -7.33
C GLN A 274 2.08 7.50 -7.81
N GLU A 275 1.23 6.49 -7.96
CA GLU A 275 1.64 5.16 -8.43
C GLU A 275 0.71 4.70 -9.55
N VAL A 276 1.30 4.20 -10.63
CA VAL A 276 0.56 3.57 -11.73
C VAL A 276 1.14 2.18 -11.96
N GLU A 277 0.25 1.18 -11.97
CA GLU A 277 0.61 -0.21 -12.23
C GLU A 277 -0.29 -0.74 -13.34
N VAL A 278 0.29 -1.02 -14.50
CA VAL A 278 -0.39 -1.68 -15.63
C VAL A 278 0.15 -3.10 -15.72
N ASN A 279 -0.66 -4.08 -15.32
CA ASN A 279 -0.29 -5.49 -15.32
C ASN A 279 -1.35 -6.27 -16.09
N CYS A 280 -1.38 -6.06 -17.39
CA CYS A 280 -2.35 -6.69 -18.29
C CYS A 280 -1.76 -6.76 -19.70
N ILE A 281 -2.31 -7.67 -20.49
CA ILE A 281 -1.85 -7.89 -21.85
C ILE A 281 -2.41 -6.76 -22.74
N TRP A 282 -1.62 -5.72 -22.93
CA TRP A 282 -1.94 -4.62 -23.83
C TRP A 282 -1.07 -4.65 -25.07
N HIS A 283 -1.66 -4.27 -26.19
CA HIS A 283 -0.87 -3.89 -27.36
C HIS A 283 -0.26 -2.50 -27.16
N LEU A 284 0.83 -2.25 -27.83
CA LEU A 284 1.50 -0.96 -27.77
C LEU A 284 0.57 0.20 -28.17
N SER A 285 -0.33 -0.04 -29.14
CA SER A 285 -1.34 0.94 -29.53
C SER A 285 -2.29 1.30 -28.38
N THR A 286 -2.66 0.30 -27.56
CA THR A 286 -3.51 0.54 -26.36
C THR A 286 -2.75 1.41 -25.34
N LEU A 287 -1.49 1.11 -25.11
CA LEU A 287 -0.66 1.91 -24.22
C LEU A 287 -0.49 3.34 -24.76
N ALA A 288 -0.36 3.49 -26.08
CA ALA A 288 -0.25 4.80 -26.72
C ALA A 288 -1.53 5.65 -26.53
N MET A 289 -2.71 5.01 -26.58
CA MET A 289 -3.97 5.69 -26.26
C MET A 289 -4.05 6.12 -24.79
N PHE A 290 -3.44 5.37 -23.88
CA PHE A 290 -3.37 5.69 -22.45
C PHE A 290 -2.34 6.79 -22.17
N ALA A 291 -1.31 6.92 -22.99
CA ALA A 291 -0.16 7.79 -22.75
C ALA A 291 -0.52 9.26 -22.43
N PRO A 292 -1.53 9.90 -23.09
CA PRO A 292 -1.89 11.28 -22.73
C PRO A 292 -2.41 11.42 -21.30
N PHE A 293 -3.08 10.41 -20.77
CA PHE A 293 -3.51 10.40 -19.35
C PHE A 293 -2.30 10.28 -18.45
N LEU A 294 -1.36 9.37 -18.79
CA LEU A 294 -0.11 9.21 -18.06
C LEU A 294 0.66 10.54 -17.97
N GLY A 295 0.75 11.29 -19.07
CA GLY A 295 1.43 12.58 -19.11
C GLY A 295 0.76 13.66 -18.25
N GLN A 296 -0.52 13.50 -17.91
CA GLN A 296 -1.24 14.41 -17.02
C GLN A 296 -1.07 14.03 -15.54
N MET A 297 -0.59 12.82 -15.25
CA MET A 297 -0.33 12.36 -13.88
C MET A 297 1.05 12.87 -13.42
N SER A 298 1.19 14.19 -13.32
CA SER A 298 2.48 14.87 -13.14
C SER A 298 3.21 14.51 -11.84
N ASN A 299 2.50 13.96 -10.86
CA ASN A 299 3.07 13.63 -9.55
C ASN A 299 3.38 12.14 -9.40
N ILE A 300 3.39 11.37 -10.48
CA ILE A 300 3.79 9.95 -10.43
C ILE A 300 5.21 9.83 -9.88
N GLN A 301 5.37 8.99 -8.87
CA GLN A 301 6.64 8.61 -8.28
C GLN A 301 7.05 7.20 -8.69
N ARG A 302 6.07 6.33 -8.94
CA ARG A 302 6.32 4.92 -9.27
C ARG A 302 5.46 4.50 -10.46
N LEU A 303 6.11 3.95 -11.48
CA LEU A 303 5.45 3.46 -12.70
C LEU A 303 5.86 2.01 -12.96
N TYR A 304 4.88 1.13 -13.06
CA TYR A 304 5.08 -0.28 -13.40
C TYR A 304 4.27 -0.61 -14.66
N LEU A 305 4.95 -1.10 -15.69
CA LEU A 305 4.34 -1.52 -16.96
C LEU A 305 4.75 -2.96 -17.24
N SER A 306 3.79 -3.87 -17.40
CA SER A 306 4.03 -5.29 -17.62
C SER A 306 3.20 -5.80 -18.80
N HIS A 307 3.79 -6.71 -19.57
CA HIS A 307 3.14 -7.46 -20.66
C HIS A 307 2.62 -6.56 -21.79
N ILE A 308 3.40 -5.55 -22.15
CA ILE A 308 3.09 -4.69 -23.29
C ILE A 308 3.72 -5.31 -24.55
N HIS A 309 2.87 -5.68 -25.51
CA HIS A 309 3.30 -6.36 -26.72
C HIS A 309 3.33 -5.41 -27.92
N GLY A 310 4.40 -5.50 -28.71
CA GLY A 310 4.49 -4.79 -29.97
C GLY A 310 3.52 -5.37 -31.02
N LEU A 311 3.40 -4.68 -32.13
CA LEU A 311 2.62 -5.13 -33.26
C LEU A 311 3.51 -6.02 -34.16
N ALA A 312 3.05 -7.20 -34.47
CA ALA A 312 3.87 -8.23 -35.12
C ALA A 312 4.32 -7.89 -36.57
N PHE A 313 3.78 -6.86 -37.21
CA PHE A 313 3.92 -6.67 -38.64
C PHE A 313 4.20 -5.25 -39.14
N GLU A 314 4.26 -4.23 -38.27
CA GLU A 314 4.43 -2.82 -38.74
C GLU A 314 5.40 -2.04 -37.86
N GLU A 315 6.68 -2.14 -38.20
CA GLU A 315 7.79 -1.50 -37.44
C GLU A 315 7.65 0.02 -37.34
N GLU A 316 7.13 0.68 -38.39
CA GLU A 316 6.94 2.13 -38.37
C GLU A 316 5.87 2.56 -37.37
N GLU A 317 4.75 1.84 -37.32
CA GLU A 317 3.70 2.14 -36.33
C GLU A 317 4.16 1.85 -34.92
N GLU A 318 4.90 0.76 -34.72
CA GLU A 318 5.47 0.43 -33.40
C GLU A 318 6.42 1.54 -32.93
N TYR A 319 7.26 2.06 -33.82
CA TYR A 319 8.15 3.17 -33.52
C TYR A 319 7.35 4.42 -33.09
N HIS A 320 6.31 4.79 -33.82
CA HIS A 320 5.46 5.90 -33.45
C HIS A 320 4.75 5.72 -32.09
N UNK A 321 4.31 4.69 -31.82
CA UNK A 321 3.73 4.39 -30.64
C UNK A 321 4.64 4.53 -29.51
N ALA A 322 5.83 3.94 -29.68
CA ALA A 322 6.86 4.01 -28.65
C ALA A 322 7.28 5.47 -28.39
N VAL A 323 7.49 6.25 -29.42
CA VAL A 323 7.80 7.69 -29.30
C VAL A 323 6.70 8.43 -28.56
N GLN A 324 5.45 8.15 -28.88
CA GLN A 324 4.31 8.82 -28.22
C GLN A 324 4.30 8.53 -26.71
N ILE A 325 4.53 7.27 -26.33
CA ILE A 325 4.57 6.85 -24.93
C ILE A 325 5.77 7.47 -24.22
N THR A 326 6.96 7.31 -24.79
CA THR A 326 8.21 7.75 -24.14
C THR A 326 8.28 9.27 -24.00
N SER A 327 7.66 10.02 -24.94
CA SER A 327 7.62 11.49 -24.85
C SER A 327 6.90 12.00 -23.60
N GLN A 328 5.94 11.20 -23.07
CA GLN A 328 5.22 11.59 -21.85
C GLN A 328 6.11 11.56 -20.60
N PHE A 329 7.21 10.79 -20.63
CA PHE A 329 8.14 10.76 -19.50
C PHE A 329 8.73 12.15 -19.19
N ARG A 330 8.80 13.04 -20.17
CA ARG A 330 9.27 14.42 -19.98
C ARG A 330 8.40 15.22 -18.99
N ARG A 331 7.15 14.80 -18.81
CA ARG A 331 6.20 15.44 -17.89
C ARG A 331 6.25 14.86 -16.47
N LEU A 332 6.95 13.72 -16.29
CA LEU A 332 6.96 13.00 -15.03
C LEU A 332 8.14 13.45 -14.16
N HIS A 333 8.04 14.67 -13.62
CA HIS A 333 9.13 15.33 -12.88
C HIS A 333 9.36 14.76 -11.47
N HIS A 334 8.55 13.81 -11.03
CA HIS A 334 8.68 13.19 -9.71
C HIS A 334 8.95 11.68 -9.78
N LEU A 335 9.15 11.15 -10.99
CA LEU A 335 9.35 9.71 -11.18
C LEU A 335 10.68 9.28 -10.55
N ARG A 336 10.62 8.33 -9.61
CA ARG A 336 11.78 7.78 -8.91
C ARG A 336 11.96 6.30 -9.20
N ASP A 337 10.85 5.57 -9.38
CA ASP A 337 10.86 4.10 -9.53
C ASP A 337 10.19 3.74 -10.85
N LEU A 338 10.94 3.08 -11.73
CA LEU A 338 10.46 2.65 -13.05
C LEU A 338 10.67 1.14 -13.20
N TYR A 339 9.58 0.42 -13.41
CA TYR A 339 9.57 -1.04 -13.56
C TYR A 339 8.95 -1.41 -14.90
N LEU A 340 9.71 -2.04 -15.77
CA LEU A 340 9.30 -2.44 -17.12
C LEU A 340 9.51 -3.96 -17.24
N GLU A 341 8.41 -4.70 -17.29
CA GLU A 341 8.46 -6.16 -17.42
C GLU A 341 8.02 -6.58 -18.83
N THR A 342 8.84 -7.34 -19.52
CA THR A 342 8.67 -7.74 -20.91
C THR A 342 8.37 -6.54 -21.83
N PRO A 343 9.26 -5.52 -21.84
CA PRO A 343 9.01 -4.33 -22.65
C PRO A 343 9.52 -4.50 -24.07
N SER A 344 8.92 -5.41 -24.84
CA SER A 344 9.40 -5.72 -26.20
C SER A 344 9.49 -4.48 -27.09
N PHE A 345 8.63 -3.49 -26.84
CA PHE A 345 8.60 -2.24 -27.60
C PHE A 345 9.84 -1.35 -27.38
N LEU A 346 10.65 -1.64 -26.37
CA LEU A 346 11.86 -0.86 -26.09
C LEU A 346 13.13 -1.51 -26.66
N GLU A 347 13.00 -2.68 -27.26
CA GLU A 347 14.16 -3.39 -27.83
C GLU A 347 14.85 -2.50 -28.87
N GLY A 348 16.10 -2.13 -28.59
CA GLY A 348 16.86 -1.21 -29.43
C GLY A 348 16.44 0.25 -29.36
N CYS A 349 15.40 0.58 -28.59
CA CYS A 349 14.84 1.93 -28.47
C CYS A 349 14.95 2.51 -27.05
N LEU A 350 15.59 1.83 -26.14
CA LEU A 350 15.73 2.26 -24.75
C LEU A 350 16.33 3.67 -24.63
N ASN A 351 17.25 4.00 -25.51
CA ASN A 351 17.88 5.33 -25.56
C ASN A 351 16.87 6.47 -25.68
N GLN A 352 15.81 6.29 -26.47
CA GLN A 352 14.77 7.33 -26.63
C GLN A 352 14.05 7.60 -25.30
N MET A 353 13.69 6.52 -24.59
CA MET A 353 13.04 6.66 -23.29
C MET A 353 13.97 7.33 -22.27
N LEU A 354 15.24 6.89 -22.23
CA LEU A 354 16.23 7.41 -21.27
C LEU A 354 16.46 8.91 -21.44
N ARG A 355 16.43 9.41 -22.68
CA ARG A 355 16.57 10.85 -22.98
C ARG A 355 15.38 11.67 -22.49
N CYS A 356 14.23 11.03 -22.28
CA CYS A 356 13.02 11.71 -21.84
C CYS A 356 12.89 11.75 -20.31
N LEU A 357 13.74 11.01 -19.58
CA LEU A 357 13.74 11.04 -18.12
C LEU A 357 14.37 12.35 -17.63
N MET A 358 13.61 13.12 -16.87
CA MET A 358 14.01 14.45 -16.42
C MET A 358 14.54 14.45 -14.98
N THR A 359 14.43 13.34 -14.27
CA THR A 359 14.82 13.23 -12.86
C THR A 359 15.64 11.96 -12.62
N PRO A 360 16.54 11.97 -11.63
CA PRO A 360 17.26 10.76 -11.28
C PRO A 360 16.32 9.68 -10.76
N LEU A 361 16.50 8.45 -11.25
CA LEU A 361 15.77 7.28 -10.74
C LEU A 361 16.44 6.74 -9.48
N GLU A 362 15.63 6.28 -8.53
CA GLU A 362 16.10 5.52 -7.38
C GLU A 362 16.08 4.01 -7.67
N ASN A 363 15.06 3.54 -8.36
CA ASN A 363 14.93 2.12 -8.72
C ASN A 363 14.59 1.99 -10.20
N LEU A 364 15.29 1.07 -10.86
CA LEU A 364 15.05 0.72 -12.26
C LEU A 364 15.00 -0.79 -12.39
N ALA A 365 13.91 -1.30 -12.95
CA ALA A 365 13.80 -2.69 -13.36
C ALA A 365 13.46 -2.74 -14.85
N ILE A 366 14.24 -3.45 -15.61
CA ILE A 366 13.94 -3.83 -16.99
C ILE A 366 14.11 -5.34 -17.00
N THR A 367 13.01 -6.08 -17.04
CA THR A 367 13.05 -7.53 -16.81
C THR A 367 12.43 -8.29 -17.97
N HIS A 368 12.97 -9.50 -18.22
CA HIS A 368 12.49 -10.40 -19.27
C HIS A 368 12.46 -9.71 -20.65
N SER A 369 13.51 -8.95 -20.94
CA SER A 369 13.70 -8.22 -22.19
C SER A 369 14.93 -8.77 -22.93
N LEU A 370 15.22 -8.18 -24.07
CA LEU A 370 16.42 -8.50 -24.84
C LEU A 370 17.29 -7.24 -24.96
N LEU A 371 17.94 -6.87 -23.86
CA LEU A 371 18.80 -5.70 -23.84
C LEU A 371 20.02 -5.91 -24.75
N THR A 372 20.20 -4.99 -25.69
CA THR A 372 21.35 -5.02 -26.58
C THR A 372 22.57 -4.37 -25.91
N ASP A 373 23.74 -4.58 -26.50
CA ASP A 373 24.98 -3.88 -26.09
C ASP A 373 24.78 -2.35 -26.11
N SER A 374 24.09 -1.88 -27.16
CA SER A 374 23.79 -0.46 -27.31
C SER A 374 22.91 0.05 -26.16
N ASP A 375 21.88 -0.73 -25.77
CA ASP A 375 20.99 -0.35 -24.67
C ASP A 375 21.74 -0.23 -23.34
N LEU A 376 22.60 -1.20 -23.02
CA LEU A 376 23.43 -1.17 -21.80
C LEU A 376 24.40 0.01 -21.83
N THR A 377 24.98 0.32 -23.01
CA THR A 377 25.87 1.46 -23.17
C THR A 377 25.12 2.77 -22.92
N HIS A 378 23.95 2.94 -23.54
CA HIS A 378 23.13 4.15 -23.35
C HIS A 378 22.68 4.28 -21.90
N LEU A 379 22.34 3.17 -21.26
CA LEU A 379 21.95 3.18 -19.85
C LEU A 379 23.10 3.65 -18.97
N SER A 380 24.32 3.17 -19.21
CA SER A 380 25.50 3.58 -18.43
C SER A 380 25.86 5.05 -18.62
N GLN A 381 25.47 5.65 -19.76
CA GLN A 381 25.71 7.07 -20.06
C GLN A 381 24.59 7.98 -19.61
N CYS A 382 23.45 7.43 -19.19
CA CYS A 382 22.25 8.20 -18.83
C CYS A 382 22.48 8.94 -17.50
N PRO A 383 22.28 10.27 -17.44
CA PRO A 383 22.42 10.99 -16.16
C PRO A 383 21.38 10.56 -15.12
N SER A 384 20.24 10.03 -15.55
CA SER A 384 19.14 9.69 -14.65
C SER A 384 19.44 8.47 -13.77
N ILE A 385 20.53 7.71 -14.02
CA ILE A 385 20.93 6.60 -13.14
C ILE A 385 21.93 7.02 -12.06
N SER A 386 22.32 8.29 -12.01
CA SER A 386 23.40 8.75 -11.12
C SER A 386 23.10 8.54 -9.62
N GLN A 387 21.83 8.36 -9.25
CA GLN A 387 21.41 8.15 -7.87
C GLN A 387 20.74 6.79 -7.66
N LEU A 388 20.98 5.84 -8.57
CA LEU A 388 20.28 4.55 -8.59
C LEU A 388 20.62 3.72 -7.35
N LYS A 389 19.58 3.30 -6.62
CA LYS A 389 19.70 2.44 -5.43
C LYS A 389 19.34 0.98 -5.74
N GLY A 390 18.42 0.77 -6.67
CA GLY A 390 17.99 -0.58 -7.07
C GLY A 390 18.07 -0.78 -8.57
N LEU A 391 18.68 -1.89 -8.97
CA LEU A 391 18.76 -2.32 -10.38
C LEU A 391 18.31 -3.77 -10.48
N ASP A 392 17.31 -4.03 -11.32
CA ASP A 392 16.78 -5.37 -11.56
C ASP A 392 16.78 -5.65 -13.07
N LEU A 393 17.58 -6.62 -13.47
CA LEU A 393 17.68 -7.09 -14.86
C LEU A 393 17.26 -8.56 -14.98
N THR A 394 16.39 -9.02 -14.08
CA THR A 394 15.95 -10.43 -14.04
C THR A 394 15.41 -10.87 -15.40
N GLY A 395 15.93 -12.01 -15.88
CA GLY A 395 15.48 -12.62 -17.12
C GLY A 395 16.04 -11.99 -18.39
N ASP A 396 16.90 -10.97 -18.28
CA ASP A 396 17.58 -10.37 -19.44
C ASP A 396 18.81 -11.21 -19.79
N LEU A 397 18.72 -11.95 -20.87
CA LEU A 397 19.79 -12.89 -21.25
C LEU A 397 21.04 -12.13 -21.71
N LEU A 398 22.11 -12.28 -20.95
CA LEU A 398 23.39 -11.65 -21.26
C LEU A 398 24.14 -12.42 -22.34
N THR A 399 24.56 -11.71 -23.38
CA THR A 399 25.48 -12.24 -24.39
C THR A 399 26.93 -12.09 -23.89
N TYR A 400 27.86 -12.64 -24.63
CA TYR A 400 29.28 -12.54 -24.28
C TYR A 400 29.75 -11.10 -24.14
N SER A 401 29.32 -10.22 -25.05
CA SER A 401 29.69 -8.80 -25.05
C SER A 401 29.02 -7.97 -23.98
N ASN A 402 27.80 -8.37 -23.53
CA ASN A 402 27.04 -7.61 -22.55
C ASN A 402 27.70 -7.58 -21.16
N ALA A 403 28.54 -8.56 -20.83
CA ALA A 403 29.20 -8.64 -19.52
C ALA A 403 30.09 -7.42 -19.26
N GLU A 404 30.88 -7.01 -20.28
CA GLU A 404 31.72 -5.80 -20.15
C GLU A 404 30.87 -4.54 -20.02
N ARG A 405 29.78 -4.45 -20.78
CA ARG A 405 28.84 -3.29 -20.69
C ARG A 405 28.17 -3.23 -19.34
N LEU A 406 27.78 -4.39 -18.80
CA LEU A 406 27.20 -4.47 -17.46
C LEU A 406 28.22 -4.04 -16.39
N SER A 407 29.49 -4.43 -16.56
CA SER A 407 30.55 -3.99 -15.65
C SER A 407 30.69 -2.47 -15.63
N VAL A 408 30.66 -1.81 -16.80
CA VAL A 408 30.72 -0.34 -16.90
C VAL A 408 29.51 0.28 -16.20
N LEU A 409 28.31 -0.29 -16.40
CA LEU A 409 27.09 0.20 -15.75
C LEU A 409 27.20 0.10 -14.21
N LEU A 410 27.68 -1.03 -13.70
CA LEU A 410 27.84 -1.24 -12.25
C LEU A 410 28.86 -0.27 -11.64
N GLU A 411 29.95 0.01 -12.34
CA GLU A 411 30.93 1.02 -11.87
C GLU A 411 30.29 2.39 -11.75
N LYS A 412 29.40 2.74 -12.69
CA LYS A 412 28.72 4.03 -12.71
C LYS A 412 27.82 4.21 -11.50
N VAL A 413 27.16 3.13 -11.02
CA VAL A 413 26.20 3.18 -9.91
C VAL A 413 26.78 2.65 -8.59
N ALA A 414 28.06 2.26 -8.57
CA ALA A 414 28.69 1.58 -7.44
C ALA A 414 28.57 2.35 -6.11
N GLY A 415 28.58 3.69 -6.18
CA GLY A 415 28.52 4.52 -4.98
C GLY A 415 27.14 4.59 -4.34
N THR A 416 26.08 4.22 -5.04
CA THR A 416 24.70 4.39 -4.58
C THR A 416 23.90 3.08 -4.53
N LEU A 417 24.35 2.04 -5.25
CA LEU A 417 23.56 0.82 -5.45
C LEU A 417 23.41 0.03 -4.15
N GLU A 418 22.15 -0.17 -3.73
CA GLU A 418 21.79 -0.92 -2.51
C GLU A 418 21.21 -2.31 -2.84
N LYS A 419 20.60 -2.46 -4.02
CA LYS A 419 19.95 -3.71 -4.43
C LYS A 419 20.30 -4.04 -5.87
N LEU A 420 20.72 -5.29 -6.12
CA LEU A 420 21.04 -5.78 -7.45
C LEU A 420 20.41 -7.16 -7.66
N ASP A 421 19.53 -7.27 -8.66
CA ASP A 421 18.92 -8.53 -9.11
C ASP A 421 19.43 -8.87 -10.51
N LEU A 422 20.11 -10.01 -10.61
CA LEU A 422 20.59 -10.59 -11.88
C LEU A 422 20.09 -12.03 -12.02
N ASN A 423 18.84 -12.28 -11.61
CA ASN A 423 18.25 -13.62 -11.65
C ASN A 423 17.96 -14.03 -13.09
N MET A 424 18.23 -15.30 -13.42
CA MET A 424 17.87 -15.90 -14.71
C MET A 424 18.42 -15.13 -15.92
N CYS A 425 19.61 -14.53 -15.79
CA CYS A 425 20.23 -13.75 -16.88
C CYS A 425 21.16 -14.58 -17.78
N GLY A 426 21.17 -15.89 -17.60
CA GLY A 426 22.08 -16.75 -18.36
C GLY A 426 23.56 -16.55 -18.02
N ILE A 427 23.83 -16.03 -16.83
CA ILE A 427 25.20 -15.73 -16.38
C ILE A 427 25.96 -17.04 -16.18
N ARG A 428 27.18 -17.07 -16.72
CA ARG A 428 28.15 -18.14 -16.55
C ARG A 428 29.43 -17.57 -15.97
N ASP A 429 30.40 -18.44 -15.69
CA ASP A 429 31.65 -18.07 -15.02
C ASP A 429 32.33 -16.86 -15.66
N PHE A 430 32.46 -16.86 -16.99
CA PHE A 430 33.18 -15.78 -17.69
C PHE A 430 32.46 -14.43 -17.60
N HIS A 431 31.10 -14.42 -17.55
CA HIS A 431 30.35 -13.21 -17.32
C HIS A 431 30.64 -12.64 -15.92
N LEU A 432 30.62 -13.56 -14.93
CA LEU A 432 30.82 -13.13 -13.54
C LEU A 432 32.25 -12.63 -13.33
N GLU A 433 33.24 -13.26 -13.98
CA GLU A 433 34.63 -12.77 -13.94
C GLU A 433 34.74 -11.32 -14.43
N ALA A 434 33.98 -10.96 -15.47
CA ALA A 434 33.99 -9.61 -16.02
C ALA A 434 33.38 -8.59 -15.07
N ILE A 435 32.32 -8.97 -14.31
CA ILE A 435 31.59 -8.01 -13.45
C ILE A 435 32.09 -7.96 -11.99
N LEU A 436 32.87 -8.97 -11.56
CA LEU A 436 33.33 -9.04 -10.16
C LEU A 436 34.10 -7.79 -9.70
N PRO A 437 35.02 -7.20 -10.51
CA PRO A 437 35.71 -5.99 -10.06
C PRO A 437 34.75 -4.84 -9.76
N ALA A 438 33.78 -4.60 -10.65
CA ALA A 438 32.76 -3.55 -10.47
C ALA A 438 31.87 -3.85 -9.26
N LEU A 439 31.46 -5.11 -9.11
CA LEU A 439 30.62 -5.54 -7.99
C LEU A 439 31.32 -5.28 -6.65
N SER A 440 32.63 -5.52 -6.58
CA SER A 440 33.40 -5.30 -5.35
C SER A 440 33.48 -3.82 -4.95
N HIS A 441 33.22 -2.89 -5.86
CA HIS A 441 33.17 -1.46 -5.58
C HIS A 441 31.79 -0.98 -5.09
N CYS A 442 30.76 -1.83 -5.13
CA CYS A 442 29.39 -1.48 -4.72
C CYS A 442 29.28 -1.49 -3.18
N SER A 443 29.91 -0.52 -2.53
CA SER A 443 30.05 -0.48 -1.07
C SER A 443 28.73 -0.34 -0.31
N GLN A 444 27.69 0.17 -0.96
CA GLN A 444 26.37 0.37 -0.34
C GLN A 444 25.44 -0.83 -0.52
N LEU A 445 25.90 -1.89 -1.22
CA LEU A 445 25.05 -3.02 -1.61
C LEU A 445 24.60 -3.80 -0.37
N LYS A 446 23.28 -3.93 -0.21
CA LYS A 446 22.60 -4.62 0.89
C LYS A 446 22.00 -5.95 0.45
N TYR A 447 21.55 -6.01 -0.80
CA TYR A 447 20.85 -7.16 -1.38
C TYR A 447 21.47 -7.49 -2.72
N PHE A 448 21.79 -8.77 -2.93
CA PHE A 448 22.33 -9.28 -4.20
C PHE A 448 21.71 -10.64 -4.51
N SER A 449 21.16 -10.80 -5.70
CA SER A 449 20.56 -12.06 -6.13
C SER A 449 21.00 -12.46 -7.52
N MET A 450 21.40 -13.73 -7.66
CA MET A 450 21.82 -14.36 -8.92
C MET A 450 21.17 -15.71 -9.15
N CYS A 451 19.97 -15.93 -8.59
CA CYS A 451 19.27 -17.21 -8.74
C CYS A 451 19.03 -17.55 -10.22
N GLY A 452 18.99 -18.82 -10.54
CA GLY A 452 18.68 -19.28 -11.90
C GLY A 452 19.80 -19.11 -12.92
N ASN A 453 21.02 -18.82 -12.47
CA ASN A 453 22.20 -18.77 -13.34
C ASN A 453 23.03 -20.07 -13.21
N LEU A 454 24.02 -20.24 -14.05
CA LEU A 454 24.79 -21.49 -14.11
C LEU A 454 26.25 -21.20 -13.76
N LEU A 455 26.60 -21.32 -12.48
CA LEU A 455 27.90 -20.96 -11.92
C LEU A 455 28.63 -22.21 -11.37
N SER A 456 29.92 -22.30 -11.60
CA SER A 456 30.75 -23.35 -11.00
C SER A 456 31.06 -23.04 -9.54
N MET A 457 31.45 -24.07 -8.78
CA MET A 457 31.96 -23.89 -7.41
C MET A 457 33.15 -22.94 -7.37
N ALA A 458 34.04 -23.02 -8.37
CA ALA A 458 35.25 -22.18 -8.43
C ALA A 458 34.89 -20.68 -8.52
N ILE A 459 33.94 -20.35 -9.41
CA ILE A 459 33.55 -18.93 -9.56
C ILE A 459 32.71 -18.46 -8.36
N MET A 460 31.93 -19.35 -7.75
CA MET A 460 31.19 -19.01 -6.54
C MET A 460 32.14 -18.70 -5.38
N GLU A 461 33.19 -19.49 -5.21
CA GLU A 461 34.23 -19.19 -4.21
C GLU A 461 34.87 -17.82 -4.47
N LYS A 462 35.27 -17.58 -5.73
CA LYS A 462 35.88 -16.29 -6.12
C LYS A 462 34.95 -15.12 -5.82
N MET A 463 33.65 -15.26 -6.13
CA MET A 463 32.62 -14.26 -5.87
C MET A 463 32.47 -14.01 -4.37
N LEU A 464 32.39 -15.07 -3.56
CA LEU A 464 32.22 -14.94 -2.11
C LEU A 464 33.41 -14.23 -1.48
N ARG A 465 34.62 -14.46 -1.99
CA ARG A 465 35.84 -13.76 -1.54
C ARG A 465 35.81 -12.28 -1.90
N HIS A 466 35.40 -11.95 -3.14
CA HIS A 466 35.27 -10.54 -3.57
C HIS A 466 34.21 -9.79 -2.78
N THR A 467 33.05 -10.41 -2.56
CA THR A 467 31.93 -9.75 -1.85
C THR A 467 32.10 -9.74 -0.33
N SER A 468 33.08 -10.48 0.21
CA SER A 468 33.34 -10.48 1.65
C SER A 468 33.78 -9.10 2.16
N ALA A 469 34.32 -8.26 1.28
CA ALA A 469 34.73 -6.89 1.63
C ALA A 469 33.56 -5.90 1.66
N LEU A 470 32.37 -6.29 1.19
CA LEU A 470 31.22 -5.39 1.14
C LEU A 470 30.57 -5.29 2.51
N PRO A 471 30.64 -4.09 3.16
CA PRO A 471 30.27 -3.97 4.58
C PRO A 471 28.77 -4.06 4.84
N SER A 472 27.96 -3.68 3.85
CA SER A 472 26.49 -3.55 4.01
C SER A 472 25.73 -4.78 3.51
N LEU A 473 26.40 -5.71 2.82
CA LEU A 473 25.74 -6.84 2.17
C LEU A 473 25.21 -7.82 3.22
N ASN A 474 23.89 -7.95 3.30
CA ASN A 474 23.25 -8.76 4.34
C ASN A 474 22.25 -9.78 3.79
N LYS A 475 21.88 -9.68 2.52
CA LYS A 475 21.00 -10.67 1.88
C LYS A 475 21.55 -11.06 0.52
N GLU A 476 21.94 -12.33 0.41
CA GLU A 476 22.62 -12.87 -0.76
C GLU A 476 21.94 -14.16 -1.21
N LEU A 477 21.52 -14.20 -2.47
CA LEU A 477 20.85 -15.37 -3.04
C LEU A 477 21.63 -15.83 -4.28
N TYR A 478 22.05 -17.09 -4.27
CA TYR A 478 22.89 -17.66 -5.31
C TYR A 478 22.25 -18.92 -5.90
N PRO A 479 22.59 -19.28 -7.15
CA PRO A 479 22.12 -20.52 -7.72
C PRO A 479 22.78 -21.73 -7.07
N VAL A 480 22.18 -22.91 -7.21
CA VAL A 480 22.89 -24.15 -6.87
C VAL A 480 24.08 -24.29 -7.81
N PRO A 481 25.24 -24.76 -7.31
CA PRO A 481 26.42 -24.92 -8.17
C PRO A 481 26.16 -25.88 -9.32
N GLN A 482 26.72 -25.57 -10.50
CA GLN A 482 26.48 -26.38 -11.70
C GLN A 482 26.93 -27.85 -11.54
N GLU A 483 27.91 -28.11 -10.69
CA GLU A 483 28.41 -29.47 -10.39
C GLU A 483 27.35 -30.34 -9.71
N SER A 484 26.34 -29.70 -9.08
CA SER A 484 25.23 -30.40 -8.44
C SER A 484 24.10 -30.76 -9.39
N LEU A 485 24.20 -30.35 -10.67
CA LEU A 485 23.16 -30.55 -11.68
C LEU A 485 23.53 -31.61 -12.68
N LEU A 486 22.53 -32.30 -13.22
CA LEU A 486 22.63 -33.16 -14.39
C LEU A 486 22.43 -32.31 -15.66
N SER A 487 22.69 -32.91 -16.83
CA SER A 487 22.63 -32.25 -18.12
C SER A 487 21.27 -31.59 -18.46
N ARG A 488 20.20 -31.92 -17.72
CA ARG A 488 18.88 -31.33 -17.91
C ARG A 488 18.43 -30.52 -16.70
N GLY A 489 19.37 -30.03 -15.87
CA GLY A 489 19.02 -29.24 -14.67
C GLY A 489 18.47 -30.04 -13.50
N ILE A 490 18.43 -31.36 -13.58
CA ILE A 490 17.99 -32.24 -12.50
C ILE A 490 19.08 -32.25 -11.42
N ARG A 491 18.68 -32.06 -10.17
CA ARG A 491 19.61 -32.02 -9.04
C ARG A 491 20.13 -33.41 -8.69
N ARG A 492 21.41 -33.46 -8.30
CA ARG A 492 22.03 -34.63 -7.65
C ARG A 492 22.13 -34.34 -6.17
N PRO A 493 21.24 -34.90 -5.33
CA PRO A 493 21.18 -34.50 -3.90
C PRO A 493 22.52 -34.71 -3.16
N GLN A 494 23.22 -35.80 -3.42
CA GLN A 494 24.50 -36.06 -2.76
C GLN A 494 25.56 -35.04 -3.15
N ARG A 495 25.62 -34.67 -4.44
CA ARG A 495 26.57 -33.67 -4.90
C ARG A 495 26.22 -32.29 -4.42
N LEU A 496 24.93 -31.97 -4.34
CA LEU A 496 24.45 -30.71 -3.76
C LEU A 496 24.86 -30.60 -2.28
N ALA A 497 24.68 -31.68 -1.50
CA ALA A 497 25.09 -31.70 -0.10
C ALA A 497 26.61 -31.48 0.05
N GLN A 498 27.40 -32.06 -0.85
CA GLN A 498 28.86 -31.86 -0.88
C GLN A 498 29.20 -30.39 -1.21
N CYS A 499 28.57 -29.82 -2.23
CA CYS A 499 28.77 -28.40 -2.58
C CYS A 499 28.40 -27.47 -1.42
N ARG A 500 27.31 -27.76 -0.73
CA ARG A 500 26.90 -26.97 0.44
C ARG A 500 27.96 -27.02 1.54
N ALA A 501 28.53 -28.19 1.79
CA ALA A 501 29.61 -28.34 2.77
C ALA A 501 30.85 -27.53 2.37
N GLU A 502 31.22 -27.60 1.08
CA GLU A 502 32.35 -26.84 0.53
C GLU A 502 32.09 -25.30 0.68
N LEU A 503 30.90 -24.84 0.36
CA LEU A 503 30.51 -23.42 0.53
C LEU A 503 30.59 -23.01 2.00
N PHE A 504 30.15 -23.85 2.93
CA PHE A 504 30.25 -23.58 4.37
C PHE A 504 31.71 -23.40 4.79
N GLU A 505 32.62 -24.26 4.33
CA GLU A 505 34.05 -24.15 4.65
C GLU A 505 34.64 -22.85 4.08
N ILE A 506 34.21 -22.43 2.87
CA ILE A 506 34.61 -21.14 2.30
C ILE A 506 34.16 -19.98 3.21
N LEU A 507 32.90 -19.99 3.66
CA LEU A 507 32.39 -18.94 4.58
C LEU A 507 33.18 -18.91 5.89
N LYS A 508 33.53 -20.08 6.40
CA LYS A 508 34.34 -20.23 7.62
C LYS A 508 35.74 -19.65 7.42
N ASP A 509 36.37 -19.93 6.27
CA ASP A 509 37.69 -19.39 5.94
C ASP A 509 37.70 -17.86 5.84
N LEU A 510 36.57 -17.27 5.40
CA LEU A 510 36.41 -15.82 5.31
C LEU A 510 36.29 -15.17 6.70
N GLY A 511 36.00 -15.95 7.75
CA GLY A 511 36.18 -15.56 9.15
C GLY A 511 35.17 -14.60 9.75
N ARG A 512 34.15 -14.17 9.01
CA ARG A 512 33.13 -13.24 9.51
C ARG A 512 31.74 -13.87 9.43
N PRO A 513 30.85 -13.59 10.38
CA PRO A 513 29.50 -14.13 10.33
C PRO A 513 28.81 -13.77 9.01
N ARG A 514 28.25 -14.76 8.34
CA ARG A 514 27.64 -14.56 7.02
C ARG A 514 26.60 -15.63 6.74
N THR A 515 25.49 -15.22 6.14
CA THR A 515 24.45 -16.14 5.66
C THR A 515 24.28 -15.96 4.16
N ILE A 516 24.41 -17.02 3.41
CA ILE A 516 24.05 -17.04 1.99
C ILE A 516 22.85 -17.95 1.79
N TRP A 517 22.05 -17.67 0.78
CA TRP A 517 20.87 -18.45 0.43
C TRP A 517 21.10 -19.11 -0.92
N ILE A 518 20.91 -20.42 -1.00
CA ILE A 518 21.08 -21.19 -2.23
C ILE A 518 19.69 -21.58 -2.73
N SER A 519 19.39 -21.21 -3.98
CA SER A 519 18.09 -21.44 -4.60
C SER A 519 18.23 -22.28 -5.86
N SER A 520 17.35 -23.24 -6.00
CA SER A 520 17.21 -23.93 -7.29
C SER A 520 16.55 -23.01 -8.31
N ILE A 521 16.78 -23.29 -9.58
CA ILE A 521 16.19 -22.56 -10.70
C ILE A 521 14.66 -22.65 -10.60
N SER A 522 14.00 -21.51 -10.48
CA SER A 522 12.57 -21.45 -10.72
C SER A 522 12.37 -21.53 -12.23
N CYS A 523 11.72 -22.58 -12.70
CA CYS A 523 11.37 -22.69 -14.10
C CYS A 523 10.33 -21.62 -14.45
N PRO A 524 10.60 -20.70 -15.39
CA PRO A 524 9.61 -19.66 -15.73
C PRO A 524 8.34 -20.23 -16.35
N GLN A 525 8.36 -21.49 -16.79
CA GLN A 525 7.20 -22.15 -17.41
C GLN A 525 6.37 -22.95 -16.41
N CYS A 526 6.87 -23.10 -15.19
CA CYS A 526 6.14 -23.84 -14.15
C CYS A 526 5.40 -22.84 -13.26
N GLU A 527 4.21 -22.45 -13.66
CA GLU A 527 3.27 -21.71 -12.80
C GLU A 527 2.76 -22.57 -11.64
N GLY A 528 3.37 -23.69 -11.39
CA GLY A 528 2.97 -24.61 -10.32
C GLY A 528 3.89 -24.49 -9.11
N HIS A 529 3.36 -24.16 -8.04
CA HIS A 529 3.62 -24.28 -6.61
C HIS A 529 4.91 -24.98 -6.10
N ALA A 530 5.93 -25.22 -6.92
CA ALA A 530 7.21 -25.75 -6.44
C ALA A 530 8.24 -24.64 -6.31
N PHE A 531 7.92 -23.61 -5.53
CA PHE A 531 8.96 -22.74 -4.99
C PHE A 531 9.77 -23.57 -4.01
N SER A 532 10.88 -24.11 -4.45
CA SER A 532 11.86 -24.57 -3.47
C SER A 532 12.35 -23.30 -2.77
N HIS A 533 11.94 -23.13 -1.55
CA HIS A 533 12.41 -22.01 -0.74
C HIS A 533 13.94 -22.00 -0.73
N PRO A 534 14.57 -20.85 -0.89
CA PRO A 534 16.02 -20.78 -0.77
C PRO A 534 16.46 -21.36 0.56
N GLU A 535 17.49 -22.20 0.54
CA GLU A 535 18.01 -22.83 1.76
C GLU A 535 19.23 -22.05 2.24
N PRO A 536 19.30 -21.69 3.52
CA PRO A 536 20.44 -20.94 4.03
C PRO A 536 21.65 -21.81 4.28
N ILE A 537 22.85 -21.24 4.09
CA ILE A 537 24.12 -21.73 4.61
C ILE A 537 24.61 -20.64 5.56
N ILE A 538 24.71 -20.96 6.84
CA ILE A 538 24.94 -19.98 7.91
C ILE A 538 26.28 -20.26 8.58
N TYR A 539 27.15 -19.26 8.60
CA TYR A 539 28.35 -19.25 9.43
C TYR A 539 28.21 -18.12 10.45
N GLN A 540 28.17 -18.46 11.72
CA GLN A 540 27.91 -17.51 12.80
C GLN A 540 29.20 -16.88 13.36
N GLY A 541 30.36 -17.29 12.86
CA GLY A 541 31.62 -16.88 13.42
C GLY A 541 32.04 -17.76 14.60
N ASN A 542 33.30 -17.67 14.99
CA ASN A 542 33.78 -18.33 16.20
C ASN A 542 33.34 -17.48 17.38
N ILE A 543 32.30 -17.91 18.09
CA ILE A 543 31.99 -17.33 19.39
C ILE A 543 33.12 -17.78 20.31
N LEU A 544 34.04 -16.87 20.59
CA LEU A 544 35.00 -17.10 21.66
C LEU A 544 34.21 -17.19 22.97
N ALA A 545 34.08 -18.42 23.47
CA ALA A 545 33.45 -18.70 24.76
C ALA A 545 34.28 -18.04 25.91
#